data_04f0aff58c55c4b7a4c15cbe22bcd5d8
#
_entry.id   04f0aff58c55c4b7a4c15cbe22bcd5d8
#
_cell.length_a   1.000
_cell.length_b   1.000
_cell.length_c   1.000
_cell.angle_alpha   90.00
_cell.angle_beta   90.00
_cell.angle_gamma   90.00
#
_symmetry.space_group_name_H-M   'P 1'
#
loop_
_entity.id
_entity.type
_entity.pdbx_description
1 polymer ?
#
loop_
_entity_poly.entity_id
_entity_poly.type
_entity_poly.pdbx_seq_one_letter_code
_entity_poly.pdbx_strand_id
1 'polypeptide(L)' 'MELTEKILSELVLRIENHFNLDPMDALEAVALSKLGNRIAQGEYDHSLTLDQLAEELYREVATAR' A
#
# COMPACT_ATOMS: atom_id res chain seq x y z
N MET A 1 8.75 10.33 -6.90
CA MET A 1 9.25 11.11 -5.84
C MET A 1 8.21 11.53 -4.85
N GLU A 2 7.87 12.84 -4.75
CA GLU A 2 6.94 13.27 -3.72
C GLU A 2 5.57 12.61 -3.85
N LEU A 3 5.10 12.47 -5.09
CA LEU A 3 3.81 11.86 -5.31
C LEU A 3 3.82 10.38 -4.89
N THR A 4 4.89 9.68 -5.23
CA THR A 4 5.02 8.27 -4.86
C THR A 4 5.05 8.11 -3.35
N GLU A 5 5.80 8.96 -2.67
CA GLU A 5 5.87 8.90 -1.20
C GLU A 5 4.52 9.17 -0.59
N LYS A 6 3.78 10.12 -1.16
CA LYS A 6 2.46 10.45 -0.65
C LYS A 6 1.50 9.27 -0.80
N ILE A 7 1.53 8.62 -1.95
CA ILE A 7 0.68 7.45 -2.20
C ILE A 7 1.01 6.35 -1.21
N LEU A 8 2.30 6.06 -1.03
CA LEU A 8 2.71 5.01 -0.11
C LEU A 8 2.32 5.33 1.33
N SER A 9 2.47 6.59 1.74
CA SER A 9 2.07 7.01 3.09
C SER A 9 0.59 6.81 3.31
N GLU A 10 -0.24 7.17 2.32
CA GLU A 10 -1.67 6.99 2.43
C GLU A 10 -2.04 5.51 2.50
N LEU A 11 -1.35 4.69 1.71
CA LEU A 11 -1.63 3.25 1.72
C LEU A 11 -1.24 2.62 3.06
N VAL A 12 -0.13 3.08 3.64
CA VAL A 12 0.27 2.59 4.97
C VAL A 12 -0.82 2.91 5.99
N LEU A 13 -1.36 4.13 5.96
CA LEU A 13 -2.43 4.52 6.88
C LEU A 13 -3.68 3.67 6.67
N ARG A 14 -4.02 3.37 5.43
CA ARG A 14 -5.19 2.55 5.14
C ARG A 14 -5.01 1.12 5.61
N ILE A 15 -3.81 0.57 5.42
CA ILE A 15 -3.51 -0.79 5.90
C ILE A 15 -3.57 -0.82 7.42
N GLU A 16 -3.03 0.20 8.07
CA GLU A 16 -3.05 0.30 9.52
C GLU A 16 -4.49 0.26 10.04
N ASN A 17 -5.36 1.04 9.44
CA ASN A 17 -6.76 1.11 9.88
C ASN A 17 -7.55 -0.13 9.48
N HIS A 18 -7.32 -0.64 8.28
CA HIS A 18 -8.10 -1.76 7.76
C HIS A 18 -7.84 -3.04 8.55
N PHE A 19 -6.59 -3.29 8.90
CA PHE A 19 -6.19 -4.51 9.61
C PHE A 19 -5.92 -4.28 11.08
N ASN A 20 -6.10 -3.05 11.56
CA ASN A 20 -5.85 -2.69 12.95
C ASN A 20 -4.42 -3.04 13.36
N LEU A 21 -3.47 -2.60 12.57
CA LEU A 21 -2.05 -2.87 12.78
C LEU A 21 -1.35 -1.65 13.38
N ASP A 22 -0.22 -1.91 14.05
CA ASP A 22 0.67 -0.84 14.46
C ASP A 22 1.26 -0.16 13.23
N PRO A 23 1.66 1.13 13.34
CA PRO A 23 2.28 1.82 12.20
C PRO A 23 3.48 1.07 11.62
N MET A 24 4.31 0.47 12.48
CA MET A 24 5.48 -0.29 12.01
C MET A 24 5.06 -1.53 11.24
N ASP A 25 4.06 -2.24 11.74
CA ASP A 25 3.56 -3.44 11.08
C ASP A 25 2.91 -3.09 9.75
N ALA A 26 2.16 -1.99 9.71
CA ALA A 26 1.53 -1.53 8.48
C ALA A 26 2.57 -1.14 7.44
N LEU A 27 3.60 -0.42 7.86
CA LEU A 27 4.68 -0.03 6.97
C LEU A 27 5.38 -1.27 6.39
N GLU A 28 5.64 -2.24 7.25
CA GLU A 28 6.30 -3.47 6.82
C GLU A 28 5.43 -4.24 5.82
N ALA A 29 4.13 -4.31 6.09
CA ALA A 29 3.22 -5.01 5.19
C ALA A 29 3.23 -4.39 3.80
N VAL A 30 3.22 -3.05 3.73
CA VAL A 30 3.27 -2.36 2.44
C VAL A 30 4.63 -2.54 1.79
N ALA A 31 5.70 -2.43 2.56
CA ALA A 31 7.06 -2.54 2.03
C ALA A 31 7.34 -3.92 1.46
N LEU A 32 6.74 -4.96 2.02
CA LEU A 32 6.95 -6.32 1.56
C LEU A 32 5.96 -6.74 0.46
N SER A 33 4.96 -5.92 0.19
CA SER A 33 3.95 -6.25 -0.82
C SER A 33 4.52 -6.03 -2.21
N LYS A 34 4.00 -6.80 -3.19
CA LYS A 34 4.37 -6.60 -4.58
C LYS A 34 3.86 -5.26 -5.07
N LEU A 35 2.63 -4.91 -4.72
CA LEU A 35 2.06 -3.65 -5.13
C LEU A 35 2.82 -2.47 -4.54
N GLY A 36 3.21 -2.56 -3.27
CA GLY A 36 4.00 -1.51 -2.66
C GLY A 36 5.31 -1.28 -3.37
N ASN A 37 5.98 -2.37 -3.75
CA ASN A 37 7.24 -2.27 -4.49
C ASN A 37 7.04 -1.66 -5.88
N ARG A 38 5.97 -2.03 -6.56
CA ARG A 38 5.67 -1.46 -7.87
C ARG A 38 5.41 0.03 -7.76
N ILE A 39 4.65 0.44 -6.76
CA ILE A 39 4.35 1.86 -6.56
C ILE A 39 5.64 2.62 -6.27
N ALA A 40 6.52 2.05 -5.46
CA ALA A 40 7.78 2.70 -5.14
C ALA A 40 8.65 2.91 -6.38
N GLN A 41 8.53 2.03 -7.36
CA GLN A 41 9.27 2.12 -8.61
C GLN A 41 8.52 2.92 -9.69
N GLY A 42 7.31 3.34 -9.39
CA GLY A 42 6.48 4.03 -10.37
C GLY A 42 5.86 3.12 -11.40
N GLU A 43 5.89 1.80 -11.17
CA GLU A 43 5.41 0.81 -12.11
C GLU A 43 4.03 0.31 -11.72
N TYR A 44 3.07 1.20 -11.73
CA TYR A 44 1.69 0.85 -11.43
C TYR A 44 0.77 1.61 -12.38
N ASP A 45 -0.49 1.17 -12.42
CA ASP A 45 -1.48 1.80 -13.30
C ASP A 45 -1.89 3.16 -12.73
N HIS A 46 -1.40 4.22 -13.34
CA HIS A 46 -1.64 5.57 -12.86
C HIS A 46 -3.09 6.04 -13.08
N SER A 47 -3.88 5.24 -13.78
CA SER A 47 -5.31 5.57 -13.95
C SER A 47 -6.14 5.11 -12.76
N LEU A 48 -5.58 4.28 -11.88
CA LEU A 48 -6.28 3.80 -10.70
C LEU A 48 -6.31 4.89 -9.62
N THR A 49 -7.44 4.92 -8.92
CA THR A 49 -7.56 5.83 -7.78
C THR A 49 -6.85 5.26 -6.57
N LEU A 50 -6.63 6.09 -5.57
CA LEU A 50 -6.03 5.63 -4.32
C LEU A 50 -6.89 4.52 -3.69
N ASP A 51 -8.22 4.66 -3.74
CA ASP A 51 -9.11 3.64 -3.19
C ASP A 51 -8.94 2.30 -3.91
N GLN A 52 -8.78 2.34 -5.23
CA GLN A 52 -8.59 1.11 -6.01
C GLN A 52 -7.25 0.46 -5.68
N LEU A 53 -6.21 1.26 -5.54
CA LEU A 53 -4.89 0.74 -5.14
C LEU A 53 -4.96 0.12 -3.75
N ALA A 54 -5.67 0.78 -2.84
CA ALA A 54 -5.82 0.27 -1.49
C ALA A 54 -6.53 -1.09 -1.49
N GLU A 55 -7.58 -1.24 -2.31
CA GLU A 55 -8.30 -2.51 -2.37
C GLU A 55 -7.40 -3.64 -2.86
N GLU A 56 -6.59 -3.37 -3.87
CA GLU A 56 -5.66 -4.39 -4.35
C GLU A 56 -4.66 -4.76 -3.26
N LEU A 57 -4.19 -3.76 -2.54
CA LEU A 57 -3.23 -3.98 -1.47
C LEU A 57 -3.86 -4.78 -0.33
N TYR A 58 -5.11 -4.50 0.00
CA TYR A 58 -5.83 -5.26 1.04
C TYR A 58 -5.88 -6.74 0.69
N ARG A 59 -6.17 -7.06 -0.57
CA ARG A 59 -6.22 -8.45 -1.00
C ARG A 59 -4.86 -9.12 -0.89
N GLU A 60 -3.83 -8.42 -1.31
CA GLU A 60 -2.48 -8.98 -1.26
C GLU A 60 -2.04 -9.24 0.18
N VAL A 61 -2.25 -8.26 1.06
CA VAL A 61 -1.85 -8.39 2.45
C VAL A 61 -2.65 -9.49 3.14
N ALA A 62 -3.95 -9.57 2.88
CA ALA A 62 -4.79 -10.60 3.47
C ALA A 62 -4.36 -12.00 3.01
N THR A 63 -3.98 -12.13 1.75
CA THR A 63 -3.53 -13.41 1.21
C THR A 63 -2.19 -13.83 1.82
N ALA A 64 -1.32 -12.86 2.06
CA ALA A 64 0.00 -13.15 2.62
C ALA A 64 -0.04 -13.52 4.10
N ARG A 65 -1.12 -13.19 4.77
CA ARG A 65 -1.29 -13.50 6.19
C ARG A 65 -1.96 -14.85 6.35
#